data_9643a23c1998a44747867a1d8121308c
#
_entry.id   9643a23c1998a44747867a1d8121308c
#
_cell.length_a   1.000
_cell.length_b   1.000
_cell.length_c   1.000
_cell.angle_alpha   90.00
_cell.angle_beta   90.00
_cell.angle_gamma   90.00
#
_symmetry.space_group_name_H-M   'P 1'
#
loop_
_entity.id
_entity.type
_entity.pdbx_description
1 polymer ?
#
loop_
_entity_poly.entity_id
_entity_poly.type
_entity_poly.pdbx_seq_one_letter_code
_entity_poly.pdbx_strand_id
1 'polypeptide(L)'
;MSIHEELRAELREAMRSKDQRRLAALRQVESEAAVVKTAPGFSEPVDDAFYQRVIAAYVKKMQKARDEYAALGPRAQAMAEGLAFEVEYLGRWLPKKLDEAATRALVRGIIAELGVTGAQAAGRVTGQVLKQHKDAVDGALVNRLVRDELAAPQP
;
A
#
# COMPACT_ATOMS: atom_id res chain seq x y z
N MET A 1 -13.91 -8.46 -15.28
CA MET A 1 -14.56 -7.21 -14.79
C MET A 1 -13.49 -6.17 -14.51
N SER A 2 -13.78 -4.91 -14.84
CA SER A 2 -12.93 -3.81 -14.43
C SER A 2 -13.08 -3.52 -12.93
N ILE A 3 -12.08 -2.89 -12.33
CA ILE A 3 -12.14 -2.46 -10.92
C ILE A 3 -13.37 -1.58 -10.67
N HIS A 4 -13.70 -0.70 -11.61
CA HIS A 4 -14.90 0.14 -11.50
C HIS A 4 -16.20 -0.69 -11.42
N GLU A 5 -16.31 -1.73 -12.25
CA GLU A 5 -17.48 -2.62 -12.24
C GLU A 5 -17.56 -3.41 -10.92
N GLU A 6 -16.41 -3.89 -10.43
CA GLU A 6 -16.33 -4.59 -9.14
C GLU A 6 -16.73 -3.66 -7.98
N LEU A 7 -16.20 -2.44 -7.93
CA LEU A 7 -16.56 -1.45 -6.91
C LEU A 7 -18.08 -1.19 -6.90
N ARG A 8 -18.68 -1.06 -8.07
CA ARG A 8 -20.14 -0.86 -8.19
C ARG A 8 -20.94 -2.09 -7.75
N ALA A 9 -20.45 -3.28 -8.05
CA ALA A 9 -21.08 -4.53 -7.62
C ALA A 9 -21.00 -4.68 -6.10
N GLU A 10 -19.83 -4.42 -5.51
CA GLU A 10 -19.63 -4.44 -4.06
C GLU A 10 -20.48 -3.40 -3.35
N LEU A 11 -20.61 -2.21 -3.93
CA LEU A 11 -21.45 -1.15 -3.38
C LEU A 11 -22.94 -1.59 -3.30
N ARG A 12 -23.46 -2.17 -4.37
CA ARG A 12 -24.84 -2.70 -4.39
C ARG A 12 -25.03 -3.81 -3.35
N GLU A 13 -24.05 -4.71 -3.24
CA GLU A 13 -24.09 -5.79 -2.26
C GLU A 13 -24.03 -5.26 -0.82
N ALA A 14 -23.14 -4.32 -0.55
CA ALA A 14 -23.03 -3.69 0.77
C ALA A 14 -24.31 -2.92 1.16
N MET A 15 -24.96 -2.29 0.18
CA MET A 15 -26.28 -1.66 0.42
C MET A 15 -27.37 -2.69 0.77
N ARG A 16 -27.41 -3.80 0.03
CA ARG A 16 -28.39 -4.87 0.25
C ARG A 16 -28.18 -5.55 1.61
N SER A 17 -26.94 -5.84 1.97
CA SER A 17 -26.58 -6.46 3.25
C SER A 17 -26.54 -5.48 4.42
N LYS A 18 -26.73 -4.17 4.18
CA LYS A 18 -26.61 -3.09 5.16
C LYS A 18 -25.27 -3.04 5.87
N ASP A 19 -24.20 -3.43 5.17
CA ASP A 19 -22.85 -3.42 5.69
C ASP A 19 -22.27 -2.00 5.65
N GLN A 20 -22.41 -1.28 6.76
CA GLN A 20 -22.02 0.13 6.88
C GLN A 20 -20.52 0.35 6.70
N ARG A 21 -19.68 -0.60 7.14
CA ARG A 21 -18.22 -0.48 7.00
C ARG A 21 -17.79 -0.55 5.53
N ARG A 22 -18.30 -1.54 4.81
CA ARG A 22 -18.02 -1.65 3.36
C ARG A 22 -18.60 -0.47 2.60
N LEU A 23 -19.83 -0.04 2.93
CA LEU A 23 -20.45 1.14 2.31
C LEU A 23 -19.60 2.39 2.45
N ALA A 24 -19.10 2.66 3.66
CA ALA A 24 -18.27 3.83 3.94
C ALA A 24 -16.97 3.80 3.13
N ALA A 25 -16.26 2.66 3.13
CA ALA A 25 -15.01 2.50 2.39
C ALA A 25 -15.21 2.68 0.87
N LEU A 26 -16.24 2.07 0.31
CA LEU A 26 -16.53 2.14 -1.13
C LEU A 26 -16.94 3.56 -1.57
N ARG A 27 -17.77 4.23 -0.79
CA ARG A 27 -18.18 5.62 -1.06
C ARG A 27 -16.99 6.57 -0.98
N GLN A 28 -16.06 6.31 -0.07
CA GLN A 28 -14.86 7.11 0.04
C GLN A 28 -13.97 6.97 -1.20
N VAL A 29 -13.80 5.76 -1.71
CA VAL A 29 -13.06 5.55 -2.97
C VAL A 29 -13.69 6.33 -4.13
N GLU A 30 -15.03 6.28 -4.27
CA GLU A 30 -15.72 7.04 -5.31
C GLU A 30 -15.55 8.56 -5.13
N SER A 31 -15.54 9.04 -3.90
CA SER A 31 -15.30 10.46 -3.59
C SER A 31 -13.87 10.87 -3.96
N GLU A 32 -12.87 10.07 -3.59
CA GLU A 32 -11.47 10.33 -3.96
C GLU A 32 -11.30 10.31 -5.49
N ALA A 33 -11.93 9.35 -6.17
CA ALA A 33 -11.91 9.30 -7.64
C ALA A 33 -12.58 10.53 -8.27
N ALA A 34 -13.68 11.00 -7.71
CA ALA A 34 -14.36 12.21 -8.19
C ALA A 34 -13.48 13.44 -8.04
N VAL A 35 -12.78 13.59 -6.93
CA VAL A 35 -11.84 14.70 -6.71
C VAL A 35 -10.75 14.72 -7.80
N VAL A 36 -10.16 13.57 -8.10
CA VAL A 36 -9.12 13.48 -9.13
C VAL A 36 -9.69 13.80 -10.52
N LYS A 37 -10.85 13.24 -10.86
CA LYS A 37 -11.49 13.44 -12.19
C LYS A 37 -11.91 14.89 -12.43
N THR A 38 -12.23 15.62 -11.38
CA THR A 38 -12.66 17.03 -11.48
C THR A 38 -11.52 18.02 -11.32
N ALA A 39 -10.30 17.56 -11.10
CA ALA A 39 -9.14 18.43 -10.97
C ALA A 39 -8.84 19.13 -12.33
N PRO A 40 -8.41 20.40 -12.31
CA PRO A 40 -8.03 21.11 -13.54
C PRO A 40 -6.94 20.35 -14.30
N GLY A 41 -7.13 20.18 -15.60
CA GLY A 41 -6.17 19.50 -16.47
C GLY A 41 -6.25 17.97 -16.47
N PHE A 42 -7.24 17.37 -15.79
CA PHE A 42 -7.44 15.93 -15.85
C PHE A 42 -7.80 15.49 -17.28
N SER A 43 -7.01 14.56 -17.84
CA SER A 43 -7.20 14.08 -19.23
C SER A 43 -6.84 12.60 -19.40
N GLU A 44 -6.50 11.91 -18.31
CA GLU A 44 -6.11 10.51 -18.35
C GLU A 44 -7.34 9.58 -18.45
N PRO A 45 -7.18 8.34 -18.97
CA PRO A 45 -8.24 7.34 -18.97
C PRO A 45 -8.66 6.96 -17.54
N VAL A 46 -9.97 6.77 -17.37
CA VAL A 46 -10.54 6.26 -16.11
C VAL A 46 -10.65 4.73 -16.20
N ASP A 47 -9.52 4.07 -16.08
CA ASP A 47 -9.35 2.63 -16.21
C ASP A 47 -8.93 1.98 -14.86
N ASP A 48 -8.57 0.71 -14.89
CA ASP A 48 -8.13 0.00 -13.69
C ASP A 48 -6.87 0.61 -13.07
N ALA A 49 -5.94 1.10 -13.89
CA ALA A 49 -4.74 1.77 -13.40
C ALA A 49 -5.07 3.07 -12.65
N PHE A 50 -6.06 3.83 -13.16
CA PHE A 50 -6.58 5.01 -12.47
C PHE A 50 -7.13 4.64 -11.09
N TYR A 51 -8.03 3.65 -11.02
CA TYR A 51 -8.62 3.23 -9.74
C TYR A 51 -7.58 2.66 -8.78
N GLN A 52 -6.62 1.90 -9.27
CA GLN A 52 -5.52 1.40 -8.43
C GLN A 52 -4.71 2.53 -7.80
N ARG A 53 -4.40 3.59 -8.55
CA ARG A 53 -3.70 4.77 -8.00
C ARG A 53 -4.52 5.50 -6.94
N VAL A 54 -5.81 5.71 -7.21
CA VAL A 54 -6.72 6.37 -6.26
C VAL A 54 -6.82 5.56 -4.96
N ILE A 55 -7.05 4.26 -5.07
CA ILE A 55 -7.14 3.36 -3.91
C ILE A 55 -5.81 3.31 -3.16
N ALA A 56 -4.68 3.20 -3.86
CA ALA A 56 -3.35 3.15 -3.22
C ALA A 56 -3.05 4.41 -2.43
N ALA A 57 -3.36 5.59 -2.97
CA ALA A 57 -3.17 6.86 -2.29
C ALA A 57 -4.05 6.96 -1.03
N TYR A 58 -5.31 6.55 -1.13
CA TYR A 58 -6.23 6.54 0.00
C TYR A 58 -5.79 5.54 1.08
N VAL A 59 -5.48 4.31 0.71
CA VAL A 59 -5.00 3.27 1.64
C VAL A 59 -3.75 3.73 2.38
N LYS A 60 -2.82 4.39 1.71
CA LYS A 60 -1.62 4.93 2.33
C LYS A 60 -1.95 5.95 3.43
N LYS A 61 -2.92 6.85 3.19
CA LYS A 61 -3.40 7.80 4.20
C LYS A 61 -4.02 7.07 5.39
N MET A 62 -4.81 6.03 5.12
CA MET A 62 -5.48 5.25 6.17
C MET A 62 -4.50 4.41 6.99
N GLN A 63 -3.46 3.87 6.38
CA GLN A 63 -2.38 3.18 7.09
C GLN A 63 -1.69 4.12 8.09
N LYS A 64 -1.35 5.32 7.65
CA LYS A 64 -0.73 6.33 8.51
C LYS A 64 -1.65 6.71 9.67
N ALA A 65 -2.90 7.01 9.39
CA ALA A 65 -3.89 7.35 10.42
C ALA A 65 -4.11 6.20 11.40
N ARG A 66 -4.18 4.95 10.91
CA ARG A 66 -4.28 3.76 11.75
C ARG A 66 -3.13 3.68 12.75
N ASP A 67 -1.90 3.88 12.28
CA ASP A 67 -0.70 3.79 13.12
C ASP A 67 -0.68 4.91 14.17
N GLU A 68 -1.10 6.14 13.79
CA GLU A 68 -1.24 7.26 14.70
C GLU A 68 -2.29 6.98 15.80
N TYR A 69 -3.47 6.45 15.45
CA TYR A 69 -4.49 6.10 16.43
C TYR A 69 -4.06 4.93 17.32
N ALA A 70 -3.40 3.92 16.77
CA ALA A 70 -2.87 2.79 17.54
C ALA A 70 -1.87 3.25 18.61
N ALA A 71 -1.05 4.26 18.30
CA ALA A 71 -0.09 4.84 19.24
C ALA A 71 -0.75 5.60 20.40
N LEU A 72 -2.01 6.00 20.27
CA LEU A 72 -2.76 6.68 21.34
C LEU A 72 -3.29 5.73 22.42
N GLY A 73 -3.15 4.42 22.23
CA GLY A 73 -3.51 3.41 23.22
C GLY A 73 -4.98 2.97 23.17
N PRO A 74 -5.46 2.31 24.26
CA PRO A 74 -6.75 1.61 24.24
C PRO A 74 -7.97 2.46 23.91
N ARG A 75 -7.96 3.72 24.31
CA ARG A 75 -9.10 4.63 24.05
C ARG A 75 -9.33 4.95 22.56
N ALA A 76 -8.31 4.79 21.75
CA ALA A 76 -8.37 5.00 20.30
C ALA A 76 -8.42 3.68 19.51
N GLN A 77 -8.52 2.54 20.17
CA GLN A 77 -8.49 1.22 19.57
C GLN A 77 -9.59 1.03 18.52
N ALA A 78 -10.81 1.47 18.78
CA ALA A 78 -11.92 1.34 17.85
C ALA A 78 -11.67 2.10 16.54
N MET A 79 -11.05 3.29 16.62
CA MET A 79 -10.67 4.07 15.44
C MET A 79 -9.59 3.36 14.63
N ALA A 80 -8.55 2.84 15.30
CA ALA A 80 -7.49 2.09 14.66
C ALA A 80 -8.02 0.84 13.95
N GLU A 81 -8.93 0.10 14.58
CA GLU A 81 -9.56 -1.09 13.99
C GLU A 81 -10.43 -0.75 12.76
N GLY A 82 -11.18 0.33 12.81
CA GLY A 82 -11.95 0.80 11.66
C GLY A 82 -11.07 1.13 10.45
N LEU A 83 -9.96 1.81 10.69
CA LEU A 83 -8.98 2.15 9.65
C LEU A 83 -8.25 0.90 9.13
N ALA A 84 -7.92 -0.05 10.01
CA ALA A 84 -7.33 -1.34 9.62
C ALA A 84 -8.27 -2.13 8.71
N PHE A 85 -9.57 -2.13 9.00
CA PHE A 85 -10.58 -2.74 8.13
C PHE A 85 -10.58 -2.13 6.73
N GLU A 86 -10.57 -0.81 6.61
CA GLU A 86 -10.54 -0.13 5.31
C GLU A 86 -9.29 -0.48 4.51
N VAL A 87 -8.12 -0.48 5.17
CA VAL A 87 -6.85 -0.84 4.55
C VAL A 87 -6.89 -2.27 4.00
N GLU A 88 -7.35 -3.22 4.79
CA GLU A 88 -7.45 -4.63 4.38
C GLU A 88 -8.47 -4.82 3.26
N TYR A 89 -9.65 -4.27 3.42
CA TYR A 89 -10.76 -4.41 2.47
C TYR A 89 -10.41 -3.82 1.10
N LEU A 90 -9.89 -2.59 1.07
CA LEU A 90 -9.53 -1.91 -0.17
C LEU A 90 -8.25 -2.47 -0.81
N GLY A 91 -7.39 -3.08 -0.01
CA GLY A 91 -6.17 -3.73 -0.49
C GLY A 91 -6.42 -4.86 -1.51
N ARG A 92 -7.63 -5.40 -1.56
CA ARG A 92 -8.01 -6.45 -2.52
C ARG A 92 -7.87 -6.01 -3.99
N TRP A 93 -7.99 -4.72 -4.27
CA TRP A 93 -7.84 -4.16 -5.62
C TRP A 93 -6.43 -3.68 -5.94
N LEU A 94 -5.53 -3.75 -4.97
CA LEU A 94 -4.14 -3.36 -5.16
C LEU A 94 -3.29 -4.55 -5.56
N PRO A 95 -2.20 -4.34 -6.34
CA PRO A 95 -1.22 -5.39 -6.59
C PRO A 95 -0.69 -5.95 -5.28
N LYS A 96 -0.56 -7.26 -5.18
CA LYS A 96 0.07 -7.89 -4.03
C LYS A 96 1.55 -7.56 -4.02
N LYS A 97 2.02 -7.00 -2.91
CA LYS A 97 3.43 -6.77 -2.70
C LYS A 97 4.13 -8.09 -2.38
N LEU A 98 5.42 -8.15 -2.68
CA LEU A 98 6.25 -9.32 -2.38
C LEU A 98 6.26 -9.60 -0.87
N ASP A 99 6.21 -10.87 -0.50
CA ASP A 99 6.35 -11.30 0.87
C ASP A 99 7.80 -11.10 1.39
N GLU A 100 8.04 -11.40 2.66
CA GLU A 100 9.36 -11.22 3.27
C GLU A 100 10.44 -12.04 2.56
N ALA A 101 10.18 -13.31 2.24
CA ALA A 101 11.14 -14.20 1.60
C ALA A 101 11.52 -13.69 0.19
N ALA A 102 10.52 -13.31 -0.62
CA ALA A 102 10.74 -12.77 -1.96
C ALA A 102 11.44 -11.40 -1.91
N THR A 103 11.06 -10.55 -0.97
CA THR A 103 11.72 -9.24 -0.77
C THR A 103 13.16 -9.41 -0.33
N ARG A 104 13.45 -10.35 0.57
CA ARG A 104 14.82 -10.66 1.01
C ARG A 104 15.70 -11.15 -0.13
N ALA A 105 15.18 -12.03 -0.97
CA ALA A 105 15.90 -12.50 -2.18
C ALA A 105 16.21 -11.34 -3.13
N LEU A 106 15.27 -10.44 -3.33
CA LEU A 106 15.47 -9.23 -4.14
C LEU A 106 16.54 -8.32 -3.55
N VAL A 107 16.50 -8.06 -2.25
CA VAL A 107 17.51 -7.26 -1.54
C VAL A 107 18.89 -7.87 -1.67
N ARG A 108 19.03 -9.17 -1.46
CA ARG A 108 20.31 -9.89 -1.63
C ARG A 108 20.86 -9.76 -3.06
N GLY A 109 19.99 -9.88 -4.06
CA GLY A 109 20.35 -9.71 -5.46
C GLY A 109 20.87 -8.31 -5.75
N ILE A 110 20.24 -7.27 -5.23
CA ILE A 110 20.67 -5.87 -5.39
C ILE A 110 22.00 -5.62 -4.68
N ILE A 111 22.18 -6.15 -3.46
CA ILE A 111 23.47 -6.04 -2.75
C ILE A 111 24.60 -6.67 -3.55
N ALA A 112 24.38 -7.85 -4.10
CA ALA A 112 25.36 -8.54 -4.95
C ALA A 112 25.67 -7.75 -6.24
N GLU A 113 24.65 -7.25 -6.90
CA GLU A 113 24.77 -6.44 -8.12
C GLU A 113 25.55 -5.14 -7.89
N LEU A 114 25.29 -4.46 -6.78
CA LEU A 114 26.01 -3.24 -6.41
C LEU A 114 27.43 -3.51 -5.86
N GLY A 115 27.70 -4.74 -5.42
CA GLY A 115 28.99 -5.11 -4.84
C GLY A 115 29.32 -4.36 -3.55
N VAL A 116 28.32 -4.00 -2.75
CA VAL A 116 28.47 -3.19 -1.53
C VAL A 116 28.40 -4.04 -0.27
N THR A 117 29.02 -3.57 0.81
CA THR A 117 29.01 -4.20 2.12
C THR A 117 28.90 -3.15 3.22
N GLY A 118 28.41 -3.56 4.39
CA GLY A 118 28.37 -2.73 5.59
C GLY A 118 27.13 -1.82 5.68
N ALA A 119 26.84 -1.42 6.90
CA ALA A 119 25.63 -0.66 7.22
C ALA A 119 25.52 0.70 6.50
N GLN A 120 26.65 1.32 6.16
CA GLN A 120 26.69 2.58 5.43
C GLN A 120 26.13 2.49 4.02
N ALA A 121 26.05 1.28 3.45
CA ALA A 121 25.46 1.06 2.13
C ALA A 121 23.92 0.96 2.13
N ALA A 122 23.29 0.96 3.32
CA ALA A 122 21.85 0.73 3.46
C ALA A 122 21.01 1.71 2.63
N GLY A 123 21.32 2.99 2.66
CA GLY A 123 20.60 4.01 1.88
C GLY A 123 20.69 3.79 0.38
N ARG A 124 21.85 3.41 -0.12
CA ARG A 124 22.07 3.12 -1.53
C ARG A 124 21.32 1.88 -2.01
N VAL A 125 21.34 0.81 -1.22
CA VAL A 125 20.61 -0.43 -1.52
C VAL A 125 19.10 -0.19 -1.49
N THR A 126 18.61 0.43 -0.43
CA THR A 126 17.18 0.77 -0.31
C THR A 126 16.71 1.66 -1.47
N GLY A 127 17.48 2.69 -1.81
CA GLY A 127 17.17 3.57 -2.94
C GLY A 127 17.11 2.81 -4.26
N GLN A 128 18.01 1.88 -4.50
CA GLN A 128 18.03 1.08 -5.72
C GLN A 128 16.84 0.11 -5.79
N VAL A 129 16.49 -0.55 -4.69
CA VAL A 129 15.31 -1.44 -4.61
C VAL A 129 14.04 -0.65 -4.91
N LEU A 130 13.86 0.50 -4.26
CA LEU A 130 12.68 1.33 -4.44
C LEU A 130 12.61 1.95 -5.85
N LYS A 131 13.75 2.29 -6.45
CA LYS A 131 13.78 2.79 -7.82
C LYS A 131 13.32 1.76 -8.85
N GLN A 132 13.73 0.50 -8.69
CA GLN A 132 13.41 -0.57 -9.63
C GLN A 132 12.07 -1.26 -9.35
N HIS A 133 11.64 -1.34 -8.09
CA HIS A 133 10.53 -2.18 -7.66
C HIS A 133 9.53 -1.49 -6.72
N LYS A 134 9.39 -0.17 -6.80
CA LYS A 134 8.59 0.64 -5.88
C LYS A 134 7.17 0.09 -5.63
N ASP A 135 6.48 -0.35 -6.68
CA ASP A 135 5.11 -0.81 -6.59
C ASP A 135 4.97 -2.28 -6.17
N ALA A 136 6.07 -3.04 -6.23
CA ALA A 136 6.10 -4.46 -5.93
C ALA A 136 6.52 -4.78 -4.49
N VAL A 137 7.08 -3.81 -3.76
CA VAL A 137 7.66 -4.02 -2.43
C VAL A 137 7.06 -3.07 -1.38
N ASP A 138 7.08 -3.53 -0.12
CA ASP A 138 6.79 -2.70 1.05
C ASP A 138 8.05 -1.95 1.47
N GLY A 139 8.02 -0.61 1.45
CA GLY A 139 9.20 0.21 1.75
C GLY A 139 9.75 0.01 3.18
N ALA A 140 8.87 -0.16 4.17
CA ALA A 140 9.30 -0.41 5.57
C ALA A 140 9.97 -1.78 5.70
N LEU A 141 9.41 -2.80 5.04
CA LEU A 141 10.00 -4.14 4.99
C LEU A 141 11.35 -4.13 4.30
N VAL A 142 11.48 -3.43 3.16
CA VAL A 142 12.76 -3.26 2.45
C VAL A 142 13.80 -2.62 3.36
N ASN A 143 13.49 -1.54 4.05
CA ASN A 143 14.40 -0.90 4.98
C ASN A 143 14.93 -1.85 6.05
N ARG A 144 14.04 -2.62 6.67
CA ARG A 144 14.41 -3.61 7.68
C ARG A 144 15.31 -4.69 7.11
N LEU A 145 14.92 -5.29 5.98
CA LEU A 145 15.66 -6.38 5.36
C LEU A 145 17.03 -5.94 4.82
N VAL A 146 17.15 -4.74 4.27
CA VAL A 146 18.43 -4.17 3.85
C VAL A 146 19.39 -4.06 5.03
N ARG A 147 18.92 -3.55 6.15
CA ARG A 147 19.75 -3.47 7.37
C ARG A 147 20.16 -4.83 7.87
N ASP A 148 19.23 -5.79 7.92
CA ASP A 148 19.51 -7.16 8.36
C ASP A 148 20.56 -7.82 7.46
N GLU A 149 20.43 -7.73 6.15
CA GLU A 149 21.33 -8.37 5.20
C GLU A 149 22.72 -7.74 5.19
N LEU A 150 22.82 -6.41 5.36
CA LEU A 150 24.11 -5.71 5.43
C LEU A 150 24.81 -5.90 6.78
N ALA A 151 24.08 -6.18 7.85
CA ALA A 151 24.63 -6.48 9.16
C ALA A 151 25.05 -7.95 9.29
N ALA A 152 24.53 -8.86 8.43
CA ALA A 152 24.86 -10.27 8.47
C ALA A 152 26.33 -10.49 8.11
N PRO A 153 27.05 -11.42 8.81
CA PRO A 153 28.42 -11.78 8.41
C PRO A 153 28.42 -12.33 6.99
N GLN A 154 29.21 -11.75 6.13
CA GLN A 154 29.41 -12.29 4.79
C GLN A 154 30.23 -13.58 4.89
N PRO A 155 29.84 -14.65 4.16
CA PRO A 155 30.65 -15.88 4.15
C PRO A 155 32.02 -15.67 3.52
#